data_14a984413ab903dcae3ae9720c622ae2
#
_entry.id   14a984413ab903dcae3ae9720c622ae2
#
_cell.length_a   1.000
_cell.length_b   1.000
_cell.length_c   1.000
_cell.angle_alpha   90.00
_cell.angle_beta   90.00
_cell.angle_gamma   90.00
#
_symmetry.space_group_name_H-M   'P 1'
#
loop_
_entity.id
_entity.type
_entity.pdbx_description
1 polymer ?
#
loop_
_entity_poly.entity_id
_entity_poly.type
_entity_poly.pdbx_seq_one_letter_code
_entity_poly.pdbx_strand_id
1 'polypeptide(L)'
;MPMAAPIGDSESCPVTIAETPRVRSGPRLHWAWTVAAVSFVTLLAAAGFRSVPSVMMDPLHQEFGWSHGTVGLAMSINMTLFGLTAPFSAALMDRFGVRPILAGALTLIALGTALSVFMTAGWQLLLLWGVLVGIGTGSISMGFVATVATRWFVERRGLVTGVLTAASATGQLIFLPLVALVTTRHGWRLAALIVAAAALAVVPLIVVFMRNHPSDKGISAYGAPIEQQPSQPPVARSGSFRMALEGLVIGARTRVFWLLAASFAICGATTNGLIGTHFIPAAHDHGMPTTVAAGLLATIGVFDVAGTIFSGWLTDRVDARILLAVYYVGRGVSLLALPALLSPHAEPSTWVFIIFYGLDWVATVPPTIALCRTHFADRTPVVFGWVFAAHQLGAAVAAFGAGHLRDQHGSYDMAFYVAAGLCVVAALLSLGIRKPAVAITQPSVPSDRLAHDKR
;
A
#
# COMPACT_ATOMS: atom_id res chain seq x y z
N MET A 1 -39.94 76.56 29.97
CA MET A 1 -40.15 75.92 28.68
C MET A 1 -38.98 76.32 27.79
N PRO A 2 -38.11 75.43 27.40
CA PRO A 2 -37.38 75.60 26.18
C PRO A 2 -37.65 74.43 25.21
N MET A 3 -37.68 74.78 23.93
CA MET A 3 -38.01 73.99 22.75
C MET A 3 -36.99 72.85 22.48
N ALA A 4 -37.52 71.71 22.08
CA ALA A 4 -36.74 70.59 21.57
C ALA A 4 -36.26 70.88 20.16
N ALA A 5 -34.97 70.56 19.88
CA ALA A 5 -34.38 70.56 18.55
C ALA A 5 -34.58 69.20 17.88
N PRO A 6 -34.74 69.14 16.55
CA PRO A 6 -34.98 67.86 15.84
C PRO A 6 -33.70 67.04 15.68
N ILE A 7 -33.82 65.76 15.83
CA ILE A 7 -32.79 64.74 15.59
C ILE A 7 -32.58 64.62 14.09
N GLY A 8 -31.35 64.90 13.64
CA GLY A 8 -30.94 64.77 12.26
C GLY A 8 -30.82 63.30 11.83
N ASP A 9 -31.31 63.03 10.64
CA ASP A 9 -31.23 61.73 9.96
C ASP A 9 -29.78 61.33 9.72
N SER A 10 -29.39 60.15 10.22
CA SER A 10 -28.09 59.54 9.90
C SER A 10 -28.14 59.00 8.49
N GLU A 11 -27.52 59.71 7.54
CA GLU A 11 -27.24 59.16 6.22
C GLU A 11 -26.40 57.89 6.33
N SER A 12 -27.01 56.77 5.95
CA SER A 12 -26.34 55.50 5.78
C SER A 12 -25.41 55.56 4.55
N CYS A 13 -24.10 55.65 4.82
CA CYS A 13 -23.10 55.57 3.78
C CYS A 13 -23.12 54.15 3.16
N PRO A 14 -23.33 53.95 1.85
CA PRO A 14 -23.26 52.65 1.23
C PRO A 14 -21.81 52.14 1.26
N VAL A 15 -21.56 51.06 2.03
CA VAL A 15 -20.29 50.32 1.97
C VAL A 15 -20.21 49.66 0.61
N THR A 16 -19.51 50.31 -0.33
CA THR A 16 -19.12 49.69 -1.59
C THR A 16 -18.11 48.57 -1.30
N ILE A 17 -18.58 47.36 -1.31
CA ILE A 17 -17.71 46.16 -1.27
C ILE A 17 -16.93 46.20 -2.59
N ALA A 18 -15.68 46.69 -2.53
CA ALA A 18 -14.76 46.59 -3.66
C ALA A 18 -14.54 45.08 -3.97
N GLU A 19 -15.11 44.64 -5.08
CA GLU A 19 -14.77 43.32 -5.63
C GLU A 19 -13.26 43.30 -5.90
N THR A 20 -12.53 42.56 -5.06
CA THR A 20 -11.12 42.25 -5.26
C THR A 20 -10.96 41.58 -6.63
N PRO A 21 -10.09 42.11 -7.53
CA PRO A 21 -9.91 41.53 -8.84
C PRO A 21 -9.44 40.07 -8.71
N ARG A 22 -10.26 39.17 -9.21
CA ARG A 22 -9.86 37.78 -9.42
C ARG A 22 -8.74 37.79 -10.46
N VAL A 23 -7.50 37.73 -10.01
CA VAL A 23 -6.36 37.47 -10.89
C VAL A 23 -6.61 36.07 -11.48
N ARG A 24 -7.18 36.04 -12.69
CA ARG A 24 -7.21 34.85 -13.54
C ARG A 24 -5.76 34.55 -13.92
N SER A 25 -5.05 33.79 -13.06
CA SER A 25 -3.85 33.12 -13.51
C SER A 25 -4.30 32.11 -14.58
N GLY A 26 -3.79 32.28 -15.81
CA GLY A 26 -4.03 31.32 -16.90
C GLY A 26 -3.73 29.89 -16.48
N PRO A 27 -4.03 28.87 -17.29
CA PRO A 27 -4.00 27.45 -16.89
C PRO A 27 -2.56 26.96 -16.71
N ARG A 28 -1.87 27.48 -15.69
CA ARG A 28 -0.61 26.88 -15.23
C ARG A 28 -0.97 25.70 -14.36
N LEU A 29 -0.55 24.52 -14.80
CA LEU A 29 -0.73 23.29 -14.04
C LEU A 29 -0.20 23.50 -12.60
N HIS A 30 -1.09 23.37 -11.61
CA HIS A 30 -0.70 23.58 -10.21
C HIS A 30 0.41 22.59 -9.83
N TRP A 31 1.48 23.04 -9.16
CA TRP A 31 2.65 22.20 -8.86
C TRP A 31 2.35 20.92 -8.12
N ALA A 32 1.24 20.84 -7.39
CA ALA A 32 0.74 19.62 -6.74
C ALA A 32 0.59 18.46 -7.74
N TRP A 33 0.14 18.72 -8.97
CA TRP A 33 0.02 17.69 -10.00
C TRP A 33 1.38 17.21 -10.51
N THR A 34 2.38 18.08 -10.58
CA THR A 34 3.76 17.69 -10.87
C THR A 34 4.30 16.76 -9.78
N VAL A 35 4.06 17.09 -8.50
CA VAL A 35 4.44 16.23 -7.39
C VAL A 35 3.70 14.89 -7.44
N ALA A 36 2.40 14.88 -7.74
CA ALA A 36 1.64 13.64 -7.90
C ALA A 36 2.15 12.78 -9.06
N ALA A 37 2.48 13.38 -10.21
CA ALA A 37 3.05 12.66 -11.36
C ALA A 37 4.42 12.04 -11.05
N VAL A 38 5.32 12.80 -10.41
CA VAL A 38 6.63 12.26 -9.96
C VAL A 38 6.45 11.17 -8.93
N SER A 39 5.48 11.30 -8.01
CA SER A 39 5.14 10.28 -7.03
C SER A 39 4.61 9.01 -7.70
N PHE A 40 3.78 9.13 -8.71
CA PHE A 40 3.27 8.01 -9.50
C PHE A 40 4.42 7.24 -10.17
N VAL A 41 5.32 7.95 -10.86
CA VAL A 41 6.49 7.34 -11.51
C VAL A 41 7.44 6.71 -10.48
N THR A 42 7.60 7.30 -9.29
CA THR A 42 8.39 6.75 -8.18
C THR A 42 7.82 5.42 -7.69
N LEU A 43 6.51 5.36 -7.47
CA LEU A 43 5.81 4.13 -7.04
C LEU A 43 5.86 3.05 -8.11
N LEU A 44 5.69 3.42 -9.37
CA LEU A 44 5.79 2.53 -10.52
C LEU A 44 7.20 1.93 -10.62
N ALA A 45 8.26 2.75 -10.52
CA ALA A 45 9.65 2.27 -10.56
C ALA A 45 10.00 1.36 -9.37
N ALA A 46 9.53 1.70 -8.16
CA ALA A 46 9.71 0.86 -6.97
C ALA A 46 9.01 -0.50 -7.09
N ALA A 47 7.88 -0.54 -7.80
CA ALA A 47 7.15 -1.79 -8.06
C ALA A 47 7.90 -2.73 -9.02
N GLY A 48 8.81 -2.19 -9.85
CA GLY A 48 9.64 -2.99 -10.77
C GLY A 48 10.41 -4.09 -10.05
N PHE A 49 11.01 -3.79 -8.89
CA PHE A 49 11.73 -4.80 -8.12
C PHE A 49 10.81 -5.93 -7.61
N ARG A 50 9.56 -5.66 -7.29
CA ARG A 50 8.62 -6.69 -6.80
C ARG A 50 8.36 -7.80 -7.82
N SER A 51 8.58 -7.52 -9.11
CA SER A 51 8.45 -8.49 -10.20
C SER A 51 9.70 -9.37 -10.37
N VAL A 52 10.84 -8.97 -9.80
CA VAL A 52 12.14 -9.62 -10.00
C VAL A 52 12.21 -11.01 -9.37
N PRO A 53 11.86 -11.20 -8.08
CA PRO A 53 12.14 -12.44 -7.37
C PRO A 53 11.41 -13.66 -7.93
N SER A 54 10.13 -13.50 -8.27
CA SER A 54 9.30 -14.61 -8.79
C SER A 54 9.78 -15.11 -10.16
N VAL A 55 10.35 -14.21 -10.99
CA VAL A 55 10.88 -14.56 -12.32
C VAL A 55 12.30 -15.12 -12.23
N MET A 56 13.10 -14.66 -11.26
CA MET A 56 14.51 -15.00 -11.16
C MET A 56 14.81 -16.21 -10.26
N MET A 57 13.82 -16.77 -9.61
CA MET A 57 14.00 -17.90 -8.68
C MET A 57 14.63 -19.10 -9.36
N ASP A 58 14.06 -19.57 -10.46
CA ASP A 58 14.58 -20.71 -11.23
C ASP A 58 15.93 -20.43 -11.90
N PRO A 59 16.17 -19.28 -12.57
CA PRO A 59 17.49 -18.93 -13.08
C PRO A 59 18.59 -18.91 -12.02
N LEU A 60 18.32 -18.42 -10.81
CA LEU A 60 19.28 -18.41 -9.72
C LEU A 60 19.54 -19.82 -9.17
N HIS A 61 18.49 -20.65 -9.09
CA HIS A 61 18.64 -22.07 -8.73
C HIS A 61 19.50 -22.82 -9.74
N GLN A 62 19.26 -22.64 -11.03
CA GLN A 62 20.01 -23.32 -12.10
C GLN A 62 21.47 -22.88 -12.17
N GLU A 63 21.77 -21.60 -11.96
CA GLU A 63 23.14 -21.08 -12.09
C GLU A 63 24.00 -21.33 -10.86
N PHE A 64 23.45 -21.13 -9.65
CA PHE A 64 24.20 -21.19 -8.39
C PHE A 64 23.92 -22.43 -7.56
N GLY A 65 22.92 -23.24 -7.93
CA GLY A 65 22.47 -24.38 -7.13
C GLY A 65 21.79 -23.98 -5.81
N TRP A 66 21.40 -22.71 -5.66
CA TRP A 66 20.74 -22.26 -4.44
C TRP A 66 19.32 -22.82 -4.36
N SER A 67 18.92 -23.24 -3.15
CA SER A 67 17.57 -23.76 -2.93
C SER A 67 16.52 -22.66 -3.10
N HIS A 68 15.28 -23.03 -3.42
CA HIS A 68 14.13 -22.12 -3.45
C HIS A 68 13.91 -21.47 -2.09
N GLY A 69 14.23 -22.20 -1.00
CA GLY A 69 14.23 -21.67 0.37
C GLY A 69 15.22 -20.52 0.57
N THR A 70 16.39 -20.55 -0.07
CA THR A 70 17.38 -19.45 0.01
C THR A 70 16.85 -18.16 -0.63
N VAL A 71 16.25 -18.25 -1.81
CA VAL A 71 15.62 -17.08 -2.47
C VAL A 71 14.39 -16.62 -1.69
N GLY A 72 13.58 -17.57 -1.19
CA GLY A 72 12.46 -17.29 -0.31
C GLY A 72 12.87 -16.59 0.98
N LEU A 73 14.02 -16.93 1.56
CA LEU A 73 14.58 -16.26 2.75
C LEU A 73 14.97 -14.80 2.44
N ALA A 74 15.57 -14.53 1.27
CA ALA A 74 15.87 -13.17 0.86
C ALA A 74 14.58 -12.33 0.75
N MET A 75 13.52 -12.89 0.18
CA MET A 75 12.22 -12.25 0.11
C MET A 75 11.55 -12.09 1.47
N SER A 76 11.72 -13.07 2.36
CA SER A 76 11.24 -12.99 3.75
C SER A 76 11.86 -11.80 4.48
N ILE A 77 13.18 -11.62 4.38
CA ILE A 77 13.88 -10.47 4.96
C ILE A 77 13.37 -9.16 4.33
N ASN A 78 13.21 -9.13 3.01
CA ASN A 78 12.70 -7.96 2.29
C ASN A 78 11.30 -7.55 2.79
N MET A 79 10.36 -8.48 2.82
CA MET A 79 8.98 -8.23 3.26
C MET A 79 8.91 -7.84 4.73
N THR A 80 9.74 -8.44 5.58
CA THR A 80 9.87 -8.07 6.99
C THR A 80 10.32 -6.62 7.15
N LEU A 81 11.40 -6.22 6.47
CA LEU A 81 11.91 -4.85 6.53
C LEU A 81 10.95 -3.86 5.87
N PHE A 82 10.31 -4.23 4.76
CA PHE A 82 9.24 -3.44 4.15
C PHE A 82 8.11 -3.16 5.17
N GLY A 83 7.62 -4.21 5.84
CA GLY A 83 6.55 -4.09 6.83
C GLY A 83 6.95 -3.25 8.05
N LEU A 84 8.13 -3.51 8.60
CA LEU A 84 8.62 -2.79 9.79
C LEU A 84 9.00 -1.34 9.49
N THR A 85 9.43 -1.01 8.27
CA THR A 85 9.77 0.36 7.86
C THR A 85 8.51 1.19 7.57
N ALA A 86 7.44 0.57 7.08
CA ALA A 86 6.23 1.25 6.63
C ALA A 86 5.58 2.17 7.69
N PRO A 87 5.37 1.78 8.96
CA PRO A 87 4.81 2.65 9.99
C PRO A 87 5.65 3.90 10.27
N PHE A 88 6.96 3.83 10.02
CA PHE A 88 7.91 4.92 10.25
C PHE A 88 8.20 5.77 9.02
N SER A 89 7.78 5.35 7.82
CA SER A 89 8.10 6.04 6.57
C SER A 89 7.63 7.50 6.57
N ALA A 90 6.42 7.77 7.06
CA ALA A 90 5.91 9.13 7.21
C ALA A 90 6.75 9.96 8.20
N ALA A 91 7.15 9.38 9.33
CA ALA A 91 7.99 10.03 10.33
C ALA A 91 9.40 10.36 9.79
N LEU A 92 9.97 9.48 8.98
CA LEU A 92 11.24 9.71 8.29
C LEU A 92 11.11 10.89 7.30
N MET A 93 10.01 10.94 6.54
CA MET A 93 9.72 12.02 5.60
C MET A 93 9.44 13.35 6.31
N ASP A 94 8.82 13.33 7.50
CA ASP A 94 8.61 14.53 8.30
C ASP A 94 9.92 15.09 8.86
N ARG A 95 10.84 14.21 9.26
CA ARG A 95 12.10 14.60 9.85
C ARG A 95 13.16 15.02 8.83
N PHE A 96 13.28 14.25 7.74
CA PHE A 96 14.36 14.43 6.77
C PHE A 96 13.87 15.04 5.44
N GLY A 97 12.56 15.17 5.26
CA GLY A 97 11.94 15.61 4.02
C GLY A 97 11.63 14.45 3.07
N VAL A 98 10.63 14.65 2.22
CA VAL A 98 10.19 13.64 1.24
C VAL A 98 11.26 13.38 0.19
N ARG A 99 11.88 14.44 -0.32
CA ARG A 99 12.86 14.41 -1.41
C ARG A 99 14.07 13.51 -1.13
N PRO A 100 14.84 13.69 -0.02
CA PRO A 100 16.00 12.84 0.26
C PRO A 100 15.62 11.40 0.60
N ILE A 101 14.47 11.18 1.26
CA ILE A 101 14.02 9.82 1.58
C ILE A 101 13.68 9.04 0.31
N LEU A 102 12.94 9.63 -0.65
CA LEU A 102 12.61 8.95 -1.90
C LEU A 102 13.83 8.70 -2.78
N ALA A 103 14.71 9.71 -2.92
CA ALA A 103 15.94 9.57 -3.69
C ALA A 103 16.83 8.48 -3.09
N GLY A 104 17.03 8.48 -1.77
CA GLY A 104 17.77 7.44 -1.06
C GLY A 104 17.15 6.06 -1.20
N ALA A 105 15.83 5.96 -1.08
CA ALA A 105 15.09 4.72 -1.21
C ALA A 105 15.24 4.09 -2.62
N LEU A 106 15.03 4.87 -3.69
CA LEU A 106 15.25 4.39 -5.07
C LEU A 106 16.73 4.06 -5.34
N THR A 107 17.67 4.81 -4.76
CA THR A 107 19.09 4.50 -4.87
C THR A 107 19.41 3.18 -4.19
N LEU A 108 18.85 2.89 -3.00
CA LEU A 108 19.02 1.59 -2.33
C LEU A 108 18.44 0.44 -3.18
N ILE A 109 17.25 0.63 -3.75
CA ILE A 109 16.63 -0.36 -4.66
C ILE A 109 17.54 -0.59 -5.87
N ALA A 110 17.99 0.48 -6.52
CA ALA A 110 18.83 0.40 -7.70
C ALA A 110 20.19 -0.29 -7.40
N LEU A 111 20.84 0.11 -6.31
CA LEU A 111 22.13 -0.48 -5.89
C LEU A 111 21.97 -1.94 -5.50
N GLY A 112 20.98 -2.28 -4.68
CA GLY A 112 20.72 -3.65 -4.25
C GLY A 112 20.43 -4.57 -5.45
N THR A 113 19.67 -4.07 -6.43
CA THR A 113 19.34 -4.82 -7.64
C THR A 113 20.55 -4.88 -8.61
N ALA A 114 21.26 -3.78 -8.84
CA ALA A 114 22.42 -3.77 -9.75
C ALA A 114 23.59 -4.61 -9.23
N LEU A 115 23.92 -4.47 -7.93
CA LEU A 115 25.02 -5.21 -7.33
C LEU A 115 24.75 -6.72 -7.27
N SER A 116 23.48 -7.15 -7.31
CA SER A 116 23.15 -8.58 -7.36
C SER A 116 23.70 -9.29 -8.62
N VAL A 117 24.00 -8.54 -9.69
CA VAL A 117 24.63 -9.09 -10.91
C VAL A 117 26.01 -9.70 -10.63
N PHE A 118 26.71 -9.23 -9.61
CA PHE A 118 28.04 -9.67 -9.21
C PHE A 118 28.05 -10.67 -8.06
N MET A 119 26.88 -11.09 -7.58
CA MET A 119 26.80 -12.03 -6.46
C MET A 119 27.33 -13.41 -6.85
N THR A 120 27.99 -14.06 -5.90
CA THR A 120 28.54 -15.41 -6.01
C THR A 120 28.12 -16.30 -4.84
N ALA A 121 27.55 -15.74 -3.78
CA ALA A 121 27.16 -16.45 -2.57
C ALA A 121 25.76 -16.04 -2.10
N GLY A 122 24.99 -16.99 -1.53
CA GLY A 122 23.61 -16.76 -1.10
C GLY A 122 23.45 -15.65 -0.06
N TRP A 123 24.43 -15.44 0.84
CA TRP A 123 24.36 -14.35 1.82
C TRP A 123 24.36 -12.96 1.18
N GLN A 124 24.99 -12.82 0.00
CA GLN A 124 24.95 -11.55 -0.77
C GLN A 124 23.54 -11.26 -1.27
N LEU A 125 22.79 -12.29 -1.70
CA LEU A 125 21.38 -12.15 -2.06
C LEU A 125 20.54 -11.67 -0.86
N LEU A 126 20.76 -12.27 0.34
CA LEU A 126 20.06 -11.86 1.56
C LEU A 126 20.33 -10.38 1.88
N LEU A 127 21.58 -9.92 1.76
CA LEU A 127 21.95 -8.54 2.00
C LEU A 127 21.38 -7.59 0.93
N LEU A 128 21.55 -7.93 -0.35
CA LEU A 128 21.19 -7.03 -1.45
C LEU A 128 19.67 -6.95 -1.64
N TRP A 129 19.00 -8.10 -1.82
CA TRP A 129 17.55 -8.12 -2.03
C TRP A 129 16.77 -8.02 -0.72
N GLY A 130 17.22 -8.73 0.30
CA GLY A 130 16.56 -8.73 1.60
C GLY A 130 16.68 -7.38 2.30
N VAL A 131 17.90 -6.95 2.60
CA VAL A 131 18.13 -5.77 3.45
C VAL A 131 18.06 -4.46 2.67
N LEU A 132 18.92 -4.28 1.66
CA LEU A 132 19.01 -2.98 0.96
C LEU A 132 17.70 -2.63 0.27
N VAL A 133 17.19 -3.56 -0.55
CA VAL A 133 15.94 -3.31 -1.28
C VAL A 133 14.74 -3.30 -0.34
N GLY A 134 14.72 -4.13 0.72
CA GLY A 134 13.65 -4.15 1.72
C GLY A 134 13.47 -2.80 2.43
N ILE A 135 14.56 -2.18 2.88
CA ILE A 135 14.55 -0.83 3.46
C ILE A 135 14.12 0.21 2.43
N GLY A 136 14.64 0.12 1.20
CA GLY A 136 14.29 1.03 0.11
C GLY A 136 12.80 1.00 -0.21
N THR A 137 12.24 -0.17 -0.47
CA THR A 137 10.81 -0.34 -0.78
C THR A 137 9.90 0.03 0.39
N GLY A 138 10.29 -0.30 1.63
CA GLY A 138 9.54 0.06 2.84
C GLY A 138 9.46 1.56 3.07
N SER A 139 10.48 2.31 2.66
CA SER A 139 10.48 3.77 2.71
C SER A 139 9.51 4.41 1.70
N ILE A 140 9.16 3.70 0.60
CA ILE A 140 8.18 4.11 -0.42
C ILE A 140 6.86 3.35 -0.21
N SER A 141 6.36 3.33 1.02
CA SER A 141 5.15 2.63 1.42
C SER A 141 3.90 3.51 1.35
N MET A 142 2.77 2.99 1.84
CA MET A 142 1.50 3.73 1.96
C MET A 142 1.63 5.06 2.72
N GLY A 143 2.60 5.19 3.65
CA GLY A 143 2.92 6.45 4.32
C GLY A 143 3.34 7.56 3.36
N PHE A 144 4.06 7.24 2.30
CA PHE A 144 4.42 8.19 1.25
C PHE A 144 3.18 8.68 0.49
N VAL A 145 2.30 7.77 0.05
CA VAL A 145 1.05 8.13 -0.64
C VAL A 145 0.20 9.07 0.22
N ALA A 146 0.02 8.72 1.50
CA ALA A 146 -0.72 9.55 2.44
C ALA A 146 -0.07 10.93 2.65
N THR A 147 1.27 11.00 2.74
CA THR A 147 2.02 12.24 2.90
C THR A 147 1.80 13.18 1.71
N VAL A 148 1.90 12.68 0.48
CA VAL A 148 1.67 13.48 -0.73
C VAL A 148 0.22 13.96 -0.79
N ALA A 149 -0.75 13.05 -0.61
CA ALA A 149 -2.17 13.39 -0.70
C ALA A 149 -2.59 14.42 0.36
N THR A 150 -2.09 14.32 1.60
CA THR A 150 -2.47 15.24 2.67
C THR A 150 -1.77 16.60 2.60
N ARG A 151 -0.51 16.65 2.17
CA ARG A 151 0.27 17.91 2.13
C ARG A 151 -0.05 18.76 0.90
N TRP A 152 -0.28 18.13 -0.24
CA TRP A 152 -0.39 18.83 -1.52
C TRP A 152 -1.82 19.07 -2.00
N PHE A 153 -2.81 18.32 -1.45
CA PHE A 153 -4.19 18.37 -1.89
C PHE A 153 -5.16 18.59 -0.73
N VAL A 154 -6.03 19.60 -0.85
CA VAL A 154 -7.23 19.78 -0.04
C VAL A 154 -8.41 19.18 -0.78
N GLU A 155 -8.58 19.55 -2.04
CA GLU A 155 -9.53 18.94 -2.96
C GLU A 155 -8.92 17.71 -3.65
N ARG A 156 -9.77 16.77 -4.06
CA ARG A 156 -9.41 15.55 -4.82
C ARG A 156 -8.41 14.61 -4.14
N ARG A 157 -8.29 14.68 -2.80
CA ARG A 157 -7.40 13.78 -2.03
C ARG A 157 -7.66 12.32 -2.32
N GLY A 158 -8.95 11.90 -2.35
CA GLY A 158 -9.34 10.53 -2.63
C GLY A 158 -8.88 10.06 -4.01
N LEU A 159 -9.09 10.91 -5.05
CA LEU A 159 -8.63 10.63 -6.41
C LEU A 159 -7.11 10.43 -6.46
N VAL A 160 -6.35 11.36 -5.87
CA VAL A 160 -4.88 11.30 -5.86
C VAL A 160 -4.39 10.07 -5.09
N THR A 161 -4.98 9.75 -3.94
CA THR A 161 -4.65 8.54 -3.19
C THR A 161 -4.91 7.30 -4.02
N GLY A 162 -6.07 7.20 -4.68
CA GLY A 162 -6.41 6.08 -5.55
C GLY A 162 -5.43 5.91 -6.73
N VAL A 163 -5.12 7.02 -7.43
CA VAL A 163 -4.17 7.00 -8.55
C VAL A 163 -2.76 6.58 -8.11
N LEU A 164 -2.28 7.12 -6.98
CA LEU A 164 -0.95 6.76 -6.47
C LEU A 164 -0.90 5.31 -5.97
N THR A 165 -1.97 4.80 -5.38
CA THR A 165 -2.05 3.40 -4.97
C THR A 165 -2.04 2.47 -6.19
N ALA A 166 -2.78 2.83 -7.25
CA ALA A 166 -2.81 2.08 -8.50
C ALA A 166 -1.44 2.02 -9.22
N ALA A 167 -0.54 2.98 -8.96
CA ALA A 167 0.80 3.00 -9.56
C ALA A 167 1.60 1.72 -9.26
N SER A 168 1.45 1.13 -8.08
CA SER A 168 2.14 -0.13 -7.73
C SER A 168 1.63 -1.32 -8.53
N ALA A 169 0.31 -1.45 -8.72
CA ALA A 169 -0.29 -2.50 -9.55
C ALA A 169 0.09 -2.30 -11.02
N THR A 170 0.03 -1.05 -11.51
CA THR A 170 0.46 -0.69 -12.87
C THR A 170 1.93 -1.04 -13.11
N GLY A 171 2.80 -0.79 -12.12
CA GLY A 171 4.22 -1.14 -12.19
C GLY A 171 4.43 -2.66 -12.32
N GLN A 172 3.73 -3.47 -11.55
CA GLN A 172 3.80 -4.93 -11.68
C GLN A 172 3.28 -5.41 -13.03
N LEU A 173 2.18 -4.85 -13.53
CA LEU A 173 1.61 -5.19 -14.83
C LEU A 173 2.61 -4.95 -15.98
N ILE A 174 3.41 -3.89 -15.90
CA ILE A 174 4.42 -3.54 -16.89
C ILE A 174 5.71 -4.36 -16.71
N PHE A 175 6.26 -4.37 -15.49
CA PHE A 175 7.58 -4.95 -15.24
C PHE A 175 7.57 -6.46 -15.22
N LEU A 176 6.52 -7.12 -14.76
CA LEU A 176 6.51 -8.57 -14.62
C LEU A 176 6.68 -9.30 -15.96
N PRO A 177 5.88 -9.00 -17.01
CA PRO A 177 6.08 -9.60 -18.34
C PRO A 177 7.41 -9.17 -18.97
N LEU A 178 7.83 -7.90 -18.78
CA LEU A 178 9.09 -7.39 -19.31
C LEU A 178 10.29 -8.13 -18.70
N VAL A 179 10.33 -8.26 -17.38
CA VAL A 179 11.39 -8.97 -16.65
C VAL A 179 11.43 -10.45 -17.09
N ALA A 180 10.26 -11.09 -17.19
CA ALA A 180 10.16 -12.48 -17.65
C ALA A 180 10.71 -12.65 -19.09
N LEU A 181 10.29 -11.77 -20.02
CA LEU A 181 10.75 -11.80 -21.41
C LEU A 181 12.27 -11.58 -21.52
N VAL A 182 12.81 -10.60 -20.79
CA VAL A 182 14.25 -10.30 -20.82
C VAL A 182 15.04 -11.44 -20.16
N THR A 183 14.56 -11.98 -19.06
CA THR A 183 15.21 -13.10 -18.36
C THR A 183 15.32 -14.33 -19.24
N THR A 184 14.25 -14.68 -19.96
CA THR A 184 14.22 -15.86 -20.84
C THR A 184 15.08 -15.69 -22.10
N ARG A 185 15.21 -14.47 -22.63
CA ARG A 185 15.96 -14.22 -23.88
C ARG A 185 17.43 -13.85 -23.66
N HIS A 186 17.74 -13.11 -22.59
CA HIS A 186 19.04 -12.47 -22.39
C HIS A 186 19.63 -12.76 -21.00
N GLY A 187 18.92 -13.54 -20.18
CA GLY A 187 19.36 -13.89 -18.84
C GLY A 187 18.92 -12.88 -17.77
N TRP A 188 18.92 -13.35 -16.52
CA TRP A 188 18.43 -12.61 -15.37
C TRP A 188 19.25 -11.35 -15.03
N ARG A 189 20.57 -11.36 -15.35
CA ARG A 189 21.45 -10.21 -15.07
C ARG A 189 21.03 -8.95 -15.82
N LEU A 190 20.70 -9.08 -17.11
CA LEU A 190 20.22 -7.94 -17.89
C LEU A 190 18.86 -7.45 -17.38
N ALA A 191 17.97 -8.36 -17.00
CA ALA A 191 16.68 -7.99 -16.41
C ALA A 191 16.85 -7.23 -15.10
N ALA A 192 17.77 -7.66 -14.21
CA ALA A 192 18.10 -6.95 -12.99
C ALA A 192 18.65 -5.54 -13.27
N LEU A 193 19.54 -5.39 -14.24
CA LEU A 193 20.09 -4.08 -14.64
C LEU A 193 19.03 -3.14 -15.22
N ILE A 194 18.05 -3.64 -15.97
CA ILE A 194 16.93 -2.84 -16.48
C ILE A 194 16.09 -2.29 -15.33
N VAL A 195 15.76 -3.14 -14.35
CA VAL A 195 15.00 -2.70 -13.16
C VAL A 195 15.80 -1.68 -12.35
N ALA A 196 17.08 -1.92 -12.14
CA ALA A 196 17.97 -0.98 -11.45
C ALA A 196 18.07 0.36 -12.18
N ALA A 197 18.23 0.34 -13.51
CA ALA A 197 18.29 1.53 -14.34
C ALA A 197 16.95 2.31 -14.30
N ALA A 198 15.81 1.63 -14.35
CA ALA A 198 14.51 2.25 -14.24
C ALA A 198 14.34 2.96 -12.88
N ALA A 199 14.75 2.34 -11.77
CA ALA A 199 14.71 2.96 -10.45
C ALA A 199 15.64 4.18 -10.38
N LEU A 200 16.88 4.05 -10.88
CA LEU A 200 17.89 5.12 -10.87
C LEU A 200 17.48 6.31 -11.76
N ALA A 201 16.84 6.05 -12.91
CA ALA A 201 16.38 7.10 -13.83
C ALA A 201 15.34 8.03 -13.23
N VAL A 202 14.61 7.58 -12.19
CA VAL A 202 13.61 8.40 -11.48
C VAL A 202 14.25 9.32 -10.43
N VAL A 203 15.45 9.00 -9.94
CA VAL A 203 16.14 9.81 -8.92
C VAL A 203 16.34 11.28 -9.36
N PRO A 204 16.82 11.58 -10.58
CA PRO A 204 16.92 12.96 -11.06
C PRO A 204 15.56 13.68 -11.09
N LEU A 205 14.48 12.99 -11.47
CA LEU A 205 13.13 13.56 -11.46
C LEU A 205 12.70 13.97 -10.04
N ILE A 206 12.99 13.12 -9.04
CA ILE A 206 12.72 13.43 -7.64
C ILE A 206 13.55 14.64 -7.21
N VAL A 207 14.84 14.66 -7.51
CA VAL A 207 15.76 15.75 -7.11
C VAL A 207 15.33 17.08 -7.72
N VAL A 208 14.87 17.12 -8.97
CA VAL A 208 14.49 18.35 -9.68
C VAL A 208 13.06 18.79 -9.31
N PHE A 209 12.08 17.89 -9.34
CA PHE A 209 10.65 18.27 -9.30
C PHE A 209 10.00 18.04 -7.93
N MET A 210 10.47 17.09 -7.11
CA MET A 210 9.87 16.86 -5.81
C MET A 210 10.18 18.01 -4.84
N ARG A 211 9.18 18.40 -4.04
CA ARG A 211 9.31 19.39 -2.96
C ARG A 211 8.65 18.82 -1.70
N ASN A 212 9.10 19.25 -0.55
CA ASN A 212 8.60 18.73 0.72
C ASN A 212 7.21 19.29 1.06
N HIS A 213 7.02 20.58 0.78
CA HIS A 213 5.78 21.30 1.09
C HIS A 213 5.40 22.25 -0.06
N PRO A 214 4.11 22.61 -0.22
CA PRO A 214 3.67 23.66 -1.15
C PRO A 214 4.34 25.00 -0.88
N SER A 215 4.58 25.34 0.39
CA SER A 215 5.28 26.55 0.83
C SER A 215 6.71 26.67 0.27
N ASP A 216 7.39 25.57 -0.08
CA ASP A 216 8.71 25.60 -0.73
C ASP A 216 8.67 26.27 -2.12
N LYS A 217 7.47 26.41 -2.68
CA LYS A 217 7.19 27.10 -3.95
C LYS A 217 6.38 28.39 -3.75
N GLY A 218 6.13 28.81 -2.51
CA GLY A 218 5.31 29.98 -2.22
C GLY A 218 3.84 29.82 -2.63
N ILE A 219 3.34 28.59 -2.69
CA ILE A 219 1.95 28.28 -3.07
C ILE A 219 1.24 27.57 -1.93
N SER A 220 -0.10 27.64 -1.93
CA SER A 220 -0.95 26.84 -1.03
C SER A 220 -1.18 25.45 -1.61
N ALA A 221 -1.71 24.52 -0.80
CA ALA A 221 -2.14 23.20 -1.29
C ALA A 221 -3.26 23.36 -2.34
N TYR A 222 -3.35 22.43 -3.28
CA TYR A 222 -4.38 22.43 -4.32
C TYR A 222 -5.79 22.38 -3.72
N GLY A 223 -6.63 23.38 -4.07
CA GLY A 223 -7.99 23.50 -3.53
C GLY A 223 -8.06 24.15 -2.14
N ALA A 224 -6.97 24.69 -1.59
CA ALA A 224 -7.02 25.45 -0.34
C ALA A 224 -7.71 26.83 -0.56
N PRO A 225 -8.52 27.31 0.43
CA PRO A 225 -9.10 28.64 0.39
C PRO A 225 -8.02 29.73 0.25
N ILE A 226 -8.29 30.78 -0.51
CA ILE A 226 -7.34 31.86 -0.84
C ILE A 226 -6.85 32.61 0.43
N GLU A 227 -7.64 32.61 1.50
CA GLU A 227 -7.33 33.27 2.77
C GLU A 227 -6.32 32.51 3.65
N GLN A 228 -6.04 31.24 3.34
CA GLN A 228 -5.00 30.50 4.04
C GLN A 228 -3.64 30.86 3.42
N GLN A 229 -2.92 31.79 4.06
CA GLN A 229 -1.49 32.01 3.78
C GLN A 229 -0.78 30.65 3.72
N PRO A 230 0.30 30.53 2.89
CA PRO A 230 1.09 29.28 2.85
C PRO A 230 1.39 28.87 4.29
N SER A 231 0.75 27.81 4.74
CA SER A 231 0.95 27.33 6.10
C SER A 231 2.43 27.06 6.28
N GLN A 232 3.03 27.67 7.33
CA GLN A 232 4.41 27.37 7.69
C GLN A 232 4.59 25.85 7.75
N PRO A 233 5.73 25.32 7.27
CA PRO A 233 6.00 23.90 7.38
C PRO A 233 5.69 23.46 8.80
N PRO A 234 4.92 22.40 9.02
CA PRO A 234 4.71 21.91 10.38
C PRO A 234 6.09 21.70 10.97
N VAL A 235 6.37 22.36 12.10
CA VAL A 235 7.59 22.13 12.88
C VAL A 235 7.70 20.63 13.03
N ALA A 236 8.84 20.04 12.64
CA ALA A 236 9.07 18.61 12.68
C ALA A 236 8.64 18.10 14.05
N ARG A 237 7.47 17.47 14.11
CA ARG A 237 6.93 16.97 15.35
C ARG A 237 7.83 15.82 15.79
N SER A 238 8.69 16.06 16.77
CA SER A 238 9.49 15.03 17.44
C SER A 238 8.66 13.85 17.99
N GLY A 239 7.34 13.95 17.88
CA GLY A 239 6.36 12.94 18.26
C GLY A 239 5.96 11.91 17.21
N SER A 240 6.33 12.06 15.93
CA SER A 240 5.84 11.12 14.89
C SER A 240 6.32 9.68 15.11
N PHE A 241 7.57 9.49 15.49
CA PHE A 241 8.11 8.17 15.87
C PHE A 241 7.44 7.60 17.12
N ARG A 242 7.27 8.44 18.13
CA ARG A 242 6.56 8.08 19.36
C ARG A 242 5.10 7.73 19.07
N MET A 243 4.44 8.48 18.21
CA MET A 243 3.05 8.24 17.81
C MET A 243 2.89 6.88 17.10
N ALA A 244 3.86 6.49 16.26
CA ALA A 244 3.86 5.15 15.63
C ALA A 244 3.94 4.04 16.70
N LEU A 245 4.85 4.15 17.68
CA LEU A 245 4.98 3.18 18.77
C LEU A 245 3.77 3.18 19.72
N GLU A 246 3.23 4.35 20.04
CA GLU A 246 2.01 4.47 20.85
C GLU A 246 0.83 3.75 20.18
N GLY A 247 0.71 3.84 18.84
CA GLY A 247 -0.30 3.10 18.08
C GLY A 247 -0.17 1.58 18.23
N LEU A 248 1.07 1.06 18.24
CA LEU A 248 1.31 -0.35 18.51
C LEU A 248 0.87 -0.73 19.93
N VAL A 249 1.28 0.06 20.95
CA VAL A 249 0.95 -0.21 22.35
C VAL A 249 -0.56 -0.18 22.57
N ILE A 250 -1.25 0.81 21.98
CA ILE A 250 -2.72 0.93 22.07
C ILE A 250 -3.39 -0.26 21.39
N GLY A 251 -2.97 -0.59 20.18
CA GLY A 251 -3.50 -1.73 19.42
C GLY A 251 -3.29 -3.04 20.18
N ALA A 252 -2.05 -3.33 20.59
CA ALA A 252 -1.65 -4.59 21.22
C ALA A 252 -2.38 -4.90 22.54
N ARG A 253 -2.95 -3.88 23.20
CA ARG A 253 -3.78 -4.06 24.41
C ARG A 253 -5.19 -4.56 24.10
N THR A 254 -5.59 -4.63 22.83
CA THR A 254 -6.95 -5.00 22.42
C THR A 254 -6.97 -6.34 21.70
N ARG A 255 -7.96 -7.18 22.02
CA ARG A 255 -8.19 -8.45 21.30
C ARG A 255 -8.45 -8.23 19.81
N VAL A 256 -9.17 -7.15 19.47
CA VAL A 256 -9.51 -6.84 18.08
C VAL A 256 -8.29 -6.61 17.22
N PHE A 257 -7.26 -5.93 17.75
CA PHE A 257 -5.99 -5.74 17.05
C PHE A 257 -5.36 -7.07 16.65
N TRP A 258 -5.28 -8.02 17.58
CA TRP A 258 -4.67 -9.33 17.31
C TRP A 258 -5.47 -10.18 16.34
N LEU A 259 -6.81 -10.10 16.38
CA LEU A 259 -7.66 -10.78 15.40
C LEU A 259 -7.46 -10.18 13.99
N LEU A 260 -7.41 -8.85 13.87
CA LEU A 260 -7.14 -8.16 12.61
C LEU A 260 -5.69 -8.42 12.12
N ALA A 261 -4.71 -8.32 13.00
CA ALA A 261 -3.30 -8.55 12.66
C ALA A 261 -3.07 -10.00 12.20
N ALA A 262 -3.65 -10.98 12.89
CA ALA A 262 -3.50 -12.39 12.54
C ALA A 262 -4.23 -12.73 11.23
N SER A 263 -5.49 -12.30 11.05
CA SER A 263 -6.21 -12.53 9.78
C SER A 263 -5.53 -11.84 8.61
N PHE A 264 -5.01 -10.63 8.82
CA PHE A 264 -4.32 -9.89 7.77
C PHE A 264 -2.89 -10.41 7.53
N ALA A 265 -2.23 -11.02 8.52
CA ALA A 265 -0.99 -11.77 8.32
C ALA A 265 -1.22 -12.99 7.40
N ILE A 266 -2.32 -13.71 7.57
CA ILE A 266 -2.70 -14.80 6.66
C ILE A 266 -3.00 -14.27 5.26
N CYS A 267 -3.62 -13.09 5.13
CA CYS A 267 -3.78 -12.43 3.83
C CYS A 267 -2.41 -12.24 3.16
N GLY A 268 -1.45 -11.65 3.85
CA GLY A 268 -0.09 -11.45 3.33
C GLY A 268 0.59 -12.77 2.95
N ALA A 269 0.45 -13.78 3.79
CA ALA A 269 1.00 -15.12 3.54
C ALA A 269 0.47 -15.70 2.23
N THR A 270 -0.83 -15.62 2.01
CA THR A 270 -1.49 -16.21 0.84
C THR A 270 -1.37 -15.38 -0.42
N THR A 271 -1.22 -14.05 -0.33
CA THR A 271 -1.03 -13.17 -1.49
C THR A 271 0.44 -12.97 -1.82
N ASN A 272 1.10 -11.97 -1.22
CA ASN A 272 2.47 -11.58 -1.55
C ASN A 272 3.49 -12.67 -1.27
N GLY A 273 3.32 -13.39 -0.14
CA GLY A 273 4.25 -14.43 0.29
C GLY A 273 4.21 -15.67 -0.60
N LEU A 274 3.03 -16.22 -0.85
CA LEU A 274 2.87 -17.44 -1.63
C LEU A 274 2.69 -17.14 -3.12
N ILE A 275 1.56 -16.56 -3.52
CA ILE A 275 1.25 -16.38 -4.95
C ILE A 275 2.19 -15.35 -5.58
N GLY A 276 2.41 -14.19 -4.95
CA GLY A 276 3.29 -13.15 -5.49
C GLY A 276 4.74 -13.60 -5.68
N THR A 277 5.22 -14.54 -4.85
CA THR A 277 6.60 -15.01 -4.90
C THR A 277 6.76 -16.33 -5.66
N HIS A 278 5.83 -17.28 -5.49
CA HIS A 278 6.00 -18.66 -5.91
C HIS A 278 5.06 -19.12 -7.03
N PHE A 279 4.10 -18.30 -7.48
CA PHE A 279 3.18 -18.70 -8.56
C PHE A 279 3.91 -19.04 -9.86
N ILE A 280 4.89 -18.22 -10.27
CA ILE A 280 5.63 -18.46 -11.52
C ILE A 280 6.47 -19.74 -11.42
N PRO A 281 7.29 -19.95 -10.36
CA PRO A 281 8.00 -21.22 -10.20
C PRO A 281 7.04 -22.44 -10.11
N ALA A 282 5.93 -22.31 -9.40
CA ALA A 282 4.94 -23.38 -9.31
C ALA A 282 4.31 -23.73 -10.66
N ALA A 283 3.96 -22.72 -11.45
CA ALA A 283 3.46 -22.92 -12.81
C ALA A 283 4.53 -23.55 -13.73
N HIS A 284 5.78 -23.15 -13.57
CA HIS A 284 6.92 -23.72 -14.29
C HIS A 284 7.15 -25.20 -13.94
N ASP A 285 7.01 -25.59 -12.68
CA ASP A 285 7.05 -27.00 -12.25
C ASP A 285 5.98 -27.87 -12.95
N HIS A 286 4.87 -27.25 -13.38
CA HIS A 286 3.80 -27.91 -14.17
C HIS A 286 4.00 -27.76 -15.69
N GLY A 287 5.17 -27.29 -16.15
CA GLY A 287 5.54 -27.14 -17.56
C GLY A 287 5.06 -25.87 -18.25
N MET A 288 4.48 -24.91 -17.48
CA MET A 288 4.02 -23.64 -18.06
C MET A 288 5.22 -22.72 -18.35
N PRO A 289 5.32 -22.10 -19.54
CA PRO A 289 6.37 -21.12 -19.81
C PRO A 289 6.34 -19.94 -18.83
N THR A 290 7.51 -19.54 -18.35
CA THR A 290 7.67 -18.43 -17.37
C THR A 290 7.02 -17.13 -17.84
N THR A 291 7.08 -16.82 -19.15
CA THR A 291 6.45 -15.63 -19.72
C THR A 291 4.91 -15.68 -19.66
N VAL A 292 4.34 -16.87 -19.86
CA VAL A 292 2.87 -17.09 -19.76
C VAL A 292 2.45 -16.93 -18.28
N ALA A 293 3.13 -17.62 -17.37
CA ALA A 293 2.86 -17.51 -15.94
C ALA A 293 3.01 -16.06 -15.41
N ALA A 294 4.03 -15.33 -15.88
CA ALA A 294 4.21 -13.91 -15.56
C ALA A 294 3.07 -13.04 -16.09
N GLY A 295 2.58 -13.31 -17.30
CA GLY A 295 1.42 -12.63 -17.89
C GLY A 295 0.15 -12.89 -17.09
N LEU A 296 -0.08 -14.13 -16.65
CA LEU A 296 -1.21 -14.50 -15.80
C LEU A 296 -1.15 -13.79 -14.44
N LEU A 297 0.03 -13.80 -13.79
CA LEU A 297 0.23 -13.10 -12.52
C LEU A 297 0.04 -11.58 -12.66
N ALA A 298 0.51 -10.98 -13.76
CA ALA A 298 0.24 -9.57 -14.06
C ALA A 298 -1.26 -9.29 -14.23
N THR A 299 -2.00 -10.21 -14.88
CA THR A 299 -3.45 -10.08 -15.10
C THR A 299 -4.24 -10.15 -13.79
N ILE A 300 -3.76 -10.87 -12.77
CA ILE A 300 -4.30 -10.78 -11.39
C ILE A 300 -4.38 -9.32 -10.94
N GLY A 301 -3.33 -8.51 -11.22
CA GLY A 301 -3.31 -7.09 -10.87
C GLY A 301 -4.38 -6.24 -11.59
N VAL A 302 -4.82 -6.63 -12.79
CA VAL A 302 -5.93 -5.97 -13.49
C VAL A 302 -7.25 -6.21 -12.78
N PHE A 303 -7.53 -7.48 -12.43
CA PHE A 303 -8.75 -7.85 -11.72
C PHE A 303 -8.76 -7.34 -10.28
N ASP A 304 -7.60 -7.20 -9.65
CA ASP A 304 -7.45 -6.61 -8.31
C ASP A 304 -8.01 -5.20 -8.22
N VAL A 305 -7.78 -4.35 -9.23
CA VAL A 305 -8.33 -3.00 -9.26
C VAL A 305 -9.86 -3.03 -9.22
N ALA A 306 -10.49 -3.89 -10.03
CA ALA A 306 -11.95 -4.03 -10.06
C ALA A 306 -12.48 -4.61 -8.73
N GLY A 307 -11.83 -5.66 -8.22
CA GLY A 307 -12.19 -6.31 -6.97
C GLY A 307 -12.10 -5.40 -5.76
N THR A 308 -11.02 -4.62 -5.67
CA THR A 308 -10.80 -3.67 -4.57
C THR A 308 -11.83 -2.53 -4.57
N ILE A 309 -12.19 -1.99 -5.75
CA ILE A 309 -13.26 -0.98 -5.88
C ILE A 309 -14.60 -1.57 -5.44
N PHE A 310 -14.92 -2.76 -5.94
CA PHE A 310 -16.17 -3.45 -5.59
C PHE A 310 -16.24 -3.79 -4.10
N SER A 311 -15.13 -4.25 -3.51
CA SER A 311 -15.03 -4.50 -2.07
C SER A 311 -15.23 -3.24 -1.23
N GLY A 312 -14.67 -2.10 -1.67
CA GLY A 312 -14.90 -0.81 -1.03
C GLY A 312 -16.39 -0.46 -1.00
N TRP A 313 -17.08 -0.62 -2.14
CA TRP A 313 -18.52 -0.40 -2.25
C TRP A 313 -19.36 -1.36 -1.37
N LEU A 314 -18.94 -2.64 -1.30
CA LEU A 314 -19.60 -3.64 -0.42
C LEU A 314 -19.37 -3.34 1.05
N THR A 315 -18.19 -2.84 1.43
CA THR A 315 -17.84 -2.53 2.83
C THR A 315 -18.78 -1.48 3.46
N ASP A 316 -19.34 -0.59 2.64
CA ASP A 316 -20.31 0.40 3.11
C ASP A 316 -21.73 -0.18 3.31
N ARG A 317 -22.00 -1.41 2.84
CA ARG A 317 -23.33 -2.04 2.80
C ARG A 317 -23.44 -3.33 3.58
N VAL A 318 -22.35 -4.04 3.72
CA VAL A 318 -22.29 -5.37 4.35
C VAL A 318 -21.41 -5.30 5.59
N ASP A 319 -21.69 -6.14 6.58
CA ASP A 319 -20.84 -6.27 7.77
C ASP A 319 -19.42 -6.68 7.34
N ALA A 320 -18.45 -5.82 7.63
CA ALA A 320 -17.06 -6.00 7.21
C ALA A 320 -16.44 -7.33 7.70
N ARG A 321 -16.92 -7.90 8.82
CA ARG A 321 -16.46 -9.19 9.36
C ARG A 321 -16.91 -10.36 8.48
N ILE A 322 -18.19 -10.32 8.05
CA ILE A 322 -18.75 -11.33 7.13
C ILE A 322 -18.08 -11.21 5.78
N LEU A 323 -17.86 -9.99 5.30
CA LEU A 323 -17.21 -9.73 4.03
C LEU A 323 -15.79 -10.31 4.01
N LEU A 324 -15.00 -10.07 5.08
CA LEU A 324 -13.67 -10.69 5.24
C LEU A 324 -13.74 -12.22 5.26
N ALA A 325 -14.70 -12.79 6.01
CA ALA A 325 -14.83 -14.24 6.08
C ALA A 325 -15.14 -14.85 4.70
N VAL A 326 -16.03 -14.23 3.92
CA VAL A 326 -16.36 -14.65 2.55
C VAL A 326 -15.12 -14.60 1.66
N TYR A 327 -14.36 -13.51 1.70
CA TYR A 327 -13.12 -13.38 0.93
C TYR A 327 -12.11 -14.47 1.30
N TYR A 328 -11.87 -14.69 2.59
CA TYR A 328 -10.93 -15.74 3.01
C TYR A 328 -11.39 -17.15 2.63
N VAL A 329 -12.69 -17.46 2.74
CA VAL A 329 -13.22 -18.75 2.29
C VAL A 329 -13.03 -18.91 0.78
N GLY A 330 -13.40 -17.91 -0.02
CA GLY A 330 -13.23 -17.93 -1.47
C GLY A 330 -11.76 -18.13 -1.87
N ARG A 331 -10.85 -17.39 -1.22
CA ARG A 331 -9.40 -17.52 -1.42
C ARG A 331 -8.91 -18.92 -1.06
N GLY A 332 -9.37 -19.48 0.06
CA GLY A 332 -9.02 -20.82 0.48
C GLY A 332 -9.45 -21.89 -0.54
N VAL A 333 -10.66 -21.79 -1.07
CA VAL A 333 -11.16 -22.67 -2.14
C VAL A 333 -10.31 -22.53 -3.41
N SER A 334 -9.96 -21.31 -3.81
CA SER A 334 -9.10 -21.06 -4.98
C SER A 334 -7.72 -21.71 -4.81
N LEU A 335 -7.09 -21.55 -3.64
CA LEU A 335 -5.77 -22.11 -3.36
C LEU A 335 -5.81 -23.65 -3.27
N LEU A 336 -6.88 -24.22 -2.72
CA LEU A 336 -7.07 -25.67 -2.67
C LEU A 336 -7.19 -26.27 -4.07
N ALA A 337 -7.83 -25.55 -5.01
CA ALA A 337 -8.01 -25.99 -6.38
C ALA A 337 -6.76 -25.74 -7.26
N LEU A 338 -5.90 -24.79 -6.91
CA LEU A 338 -4.82 -24.32 -7.77
C LEU A 338 -3.89 -25.44 -8.30
N PRO A 339 -3.41 -26.41 -7.49
CA PRO A 339 -2.55 -27.48 -8.03
C PRO A 339 -3.19 -28.26 -9.19
N ALA A 340 -4.50 -28.47 -9.13
CA ALA A 340 -5.23 -29.18 -10.20
C ALA A 340 -5.53 -28.30 -11.43
N LEU A 341 -5.36 -26.98 -11.31
CA LEU A 341 -5.62 -26.01 -12.37
C LEU A 341 -4.34 -25.57 -13.12
N LEU A 342 -3.17 -25.92 -12.59
CA LEU A 342 -1.88 -25.66 -13.24
C LEU A 342 -1.62 -26.70 -14.32
N SER A 343 -1.29 -26.24 -15.51
CA SER A 343 -0.99 -27.07 -16.68
C SER A 343 0.04 -26.39 -17.58
N PRO A 344 0.66 -27.09 -18.55
CA PRO A 344 1.61 -26.47 -19.50
C PRO A 344 1.03 -25.32 -20.31
N HIS A 345 -0.29 -25.25 -20.45
CA HIS A 345 -1.01 -24.23 -21.20
C HIS A 345 -1.99 -23.48 -20.30
N ALA A 346 -2.24 -22.21 -20.60
CA ALA A 346 -3.27 -21.44 -19.91
C ALA A 346 -4.68 -21.88 -20.36
N GLU A 347 -5.22 -22.88 -19.67
CA GLU A 347 -6.56 -23.40 -19.94
C GLU A 347 -7.67 -22.48 -19.39
N PRO A 348 -8.94 -22.64 -19.81
CA PRO A 348 -10.06 -21.90 -19.24
C PRO A 348 -10.15 -21.99 -17.71
N SER A 349 -9.81 -23.15 -17.13
CA SER A 349 -9.76 -23.38 -15.67
C SER A 349 -8.71 -22.51 -14.98
N THR A 350 -7.53 -22.33 -15.56
CA THR A 350 -6.49 -21.43 -15.07
C THR A 350 -6.98 -19.97 -15.06
N TRP A 351 -7.70 -19.56 -16.11
CA TRP A 351 -8.30 -18.22 -16.18
C TRP A 351 -9.37 -18.01 -15.12
N VAL A 352 -10.18 -19.02 -14.78
CA VAL A 352 -11.13 -18.92 -13.65
C VAL A 352 -10.40 -18.61 -12.36
N PHE A 353 -9.27 -19.30 -12.08
CA PHE A 353 -8.44 -18.98 -10.92
C PHE A 353 -7.92 -17.53 -10.97
N ILE A 354 -7.32 -17.11 -12.08
CA ILE A 354 -6.72 -15.77 -12.24
C ILE A 354 -7.75 -14.66 -12.00
N ILE A 355 -8.96 -14.79 -12.59
CA ILE A 355 -10.03 -13.81 -12.43
C ILE A 355 -10.51 -13.76 -10.98
N PHE A 356 -10.85 -14.93 -10.43
CA PHE A 356 -11.43 -15.01 -9.10
C PHE A 356 -10.43 -14.58 -8.01
N TYR A 357 -9.20 -15.08 -8.12
CA TYR A 357 -8.14 -14.73 -7.19
C TYR A 357 -7.72 -13.27 -7.32
N GLY A 358 -7.70 -12.73 -8.55
CA GLY A 358 -7.43 -11.33 -8.81
C GLY A 358 -8.48 -10.40 -8.19
N LEU A 359 -9.76 -10.71 -8.33
CA LEU A 359 -10.84 -9.94 -7.69
C LEU A 359 -10.75 -9.93 -6.17
N ASP A 360 -10.13 -10.96 -5.58
CA ASP A 360 -9.95 -11.09 -4.13
C ASP A 360 -8.59 -10.58 -3.62
N TRP A 361 -7.61 -10.27 -4.49
CA TRP A 361 -6.21 -10.02 -4.11
C TRP A 361 -6.05 -8.97 -3.00
N VAL A 362 -6.59 -7.76 -3.16
CA VAL A 362 -6.56 -6.67 -2.16
C VAL A 362 -7.96 -6.39 -1.59
N ALA A 363 -8.98 -7.15 -1.99
CA ALA A 363 -10.36 -6.94 -1.57
C ALA A 363 -10.57 -7.00 -0.04
N THR A 364 -9.66 -7.61 0.70
CA THR A 364 -9.65 -7.66 2.17
C THR A 364 -9.24 -6.35 2.83
N VAL A 365 -8.62 -5.40 2.11
CA VAL A 365 -8.09 -4.14 2.68
C VAL A 365 -9.21 -3.19 3.09
N PRO A 366 -10.23 -2.85 2.25
CA PRO A 366 -11.29 -1.94 2.64
C PRO A 366 -12.03 -2.36 3.91
N PRO A 367 -12.50 -3.62 4.06
CA PRO A 367 -13.18 -4.04 5.28
C PRO A 367 -12.25 -4.09 6.50
N THR A 368 -10.95 -4.39 6.33
CA THR A 368 -9.97 -4.33 7.41
C THR A 368 -9.80 -2.91 7.94
N ILE A 369 -9.69 -1.91 7.05
CA ILE A 369 -9.64 -0.49 7.42
C ILE A 369 -10.93 -0.05 8.10
N ALA A 370 -12.09 -0.50 7.61
CA ALA A 370 -13.39 -0.18 8.21
C ALA A 370 -13.48 -0.71 9.65
N LEU A 371 -13.03 -1.95 9.90
CA LEU A 371 -12.96 -2.51 11.25
C LEU A 371 -11.97 -1.78 12.15
N CYS A 372 -10.80 -1.39 11.62
CA CYS A 372 -9.86 -0.54 12.36
C CYS A 372 -10.52 0.80 12.74
N ARG A 373 -11.22 1.46 11.81
CA ARG A 373 -11.89 2.73 12.05
C ARG A 373 -12.97 2.61 13.13
N THR A 374 -13.73 1.54 13.09
CA THR A 374 -14.82 1.29 14.05
C THR A 374 -14.31 1.09 15.47
N HIS A 375 -13.11 0.51 15.65
CA HIS A 375 -12.59 0.16 16.97
C HIS A 375 -11.53 1.13 17.50
N PHE A 376 -10.84 1.88 16.62
CA PHE A 376 -9.71 2.74 17.00
C PHE A 376 -9.91 4.23 16.64
N ALA A 377 -11.01 4.58 16.00
CA ALA A 377 -11.39 5.97 15.67
C ALA A 377 -10.22 6.78 15.08
N ASP A 378 -9.80 7.87 15.73
CA ASP A 378 -8.73 8.77 15.29
C ASP A 378 -7.34 8.09 15.23
N ARG A 379 -7.16 6.96 15.90
CA ARG A 379 -5.90 6.19 15.88
C ARG A 379 -5.83 5.18 14.72
N THR A 380 -6.88 5.09 13.91
CA THR A 380 -6.97 4.16 12.76
C THR A 380 -5.73 4.15 11.87
N PRO A 381 -5.18 5.30 11.39
CA PRO A 381 -4.06 5.24 10.45
C PRO A 381 -2.83 4.56 11.04
N VAL A 382 -2.54 4.83 12.31
CA VAL A 382 -1.35 4.30 12.99
C VAL A 382 -1.52 2.83 13.33
N VAL A 383 -2.70 2.45 13.85
CA VAL A 383 -3.00 1.06 14.20
C VAL A 383 -3.07 0.19 12.93
N PHE A 384 -3.70 0.69 11.86
CA PHE A 384 -3.71 -0.01 10.57
C PHE A 384 -2.31 -0.18 10.00
N GLY A 385 -1.40 0.78 10.19
CA GLY A 385 0.00 0.64 9.81
C GLY A 385 0.66 -0.59 10.43
N TRP A 386 0.37 -0.91 11.69
CA TRP A 386 0.88 -2.12 12.36
C TRP A 386 0.15 -3.40 11.95
N VAL A 387 -1.16 -3.32 11.66
CA VAL A 387 -1.91 -4.43 11.04
C VAL A 387 -1.33 -4.75 9.66
N PHE A 388 -0.96 -3.72 8.88
CA PHE A 388 -0.26 -3.89 7.61
C PHE A 388 1.16 -4.45 7.78
N ALA A 389 1.88 -4.07 8.84
CA ALA A 389 3.16 -4.68 9.17
C ALA A 389 3.00 -6.19 9.45
N ALA A 390 1.94 -6.59 10.16
CA ALA A 390 1.62 -8.01 10.38
C ALA A 390 1.34 -8.75 9.05
N HIS A 391 0.67 -8.11 8.09
CA HIS A 391 0.48 -8.64 6.73
C HIS A 391 1.82 -8.94 6.05
N GLN A 392 2.79 -8.03 6.13
CA GLN A 392 4.11 -8.23 5.53
C GLN A 392 4.92 -9.31 6.26
N LEU A 393 4.77 -9.43 7.58
CA LEU A 393 5.38 -10.52 8.35
C LEU A 393 4.78 -11.89 7.95
N GLY A 394 3.47 -11.97 7.77
CA GLY A 394 2.82 -13.16 7.23
C GLY A 394 3.32 -13.52 5.84
N ALA A 395 3.45 -12.52 4.96
CA ALA A 395 4.05 -12.70 3.64
C ALA A 395 5.50 -13.21 3.72
N ALA A 396 6.29 -12.67 4.64
CA ALA A 396 7.66 -13.08 4.88
C ALA A 396 7.76 -14.56 5.28
N VAL A 397 6.93 -14.99 6.22
CA VAL A 397 6.88 -16.40 6.67
C VAL A 397 6.52 -17.34 5.52
N ALA A 398 5.52 -16.95 4.69
CA ALA A 398 5.10 -17.77 3.57
C ALA A 398 6.12 -17.78 2.43
N ALA A 399 6.81 -16.68 2.15
CA ALA A 399 7.85 -16.62 1.12
C ALA A 399 9.02 -17.58 1.43
N PHE A 400 9.44 -17.66 2.68
CA PHE A 400 10.44 -18.65 3.09
C PHE A 400 9.84 -20.05 3.16
N GLY A 401 8.70 -20.20 3.84
CA GLY A 401 8.09 -21.49 4.13
C GLY A 401 7.66 -22.25 2.87
N ALA A 402 7.11 -21.56 1.86
CA ALA A 402 6.72 -22.21 0.62
C ALA A 402 7.93 -22.70 -0.18
N GLY A 403 9.03 -21.93 -0.23
CA GLY A 403 10.28 -22.37 -0.84
C GLY A 403 10.88 -23.58 -0.13
N HIS A 404 10.87 -23.59 1.21
CA HIS A 404 11.35 -24.71 2.01
C HIS A 404 10.49 -25.99 1.82
N LEU A 405 9.16 -25.84 1.80
CA LEU A 405 8.26 -26.96 1.50
C LEU A 405 8.49 -27.52 0.10
N ARG A 406 8.74 -26.65 -0.90
CA ARG A 406 9.09 -27.07 -2.27
C ARG A 406 10.38 -27.88 -2.29
N ASP A 407 11.41 -27.42 -1.58
CA ASP A 407 12.71 -28.12 -1.51
C ASP A 407 12.56 -29.53 -0.86
N GLN A 408 11.64 -29.67 0.12
CA GLN A 408 11.41 -30.95 0.81
C GLN A 408 10.50 -31.91 0.05
N HIS A 409 9.44 -31.42 -0.60
CA HIS A 409 8.38 -32.27 -1.20
C HIS A 409 8.48 -32.37 -2.72
N GLY A 410 9.35 -31.59 -3.36
CA GLY A 410 9.49 -31.56 -4.81
C GLY A 410 8.39 -30.79 -5.57
N SER A 411 7.35 -30.29 -4.87
CA SER A 411 6.26 -29.47 -5.45
C SER A 411 5.78 -28.39 -4.47
N TYR A 412 5.02 -27.41 -4.98
CA TYR A 412 4.38 -26.38 -4.16
C TYR A 412 3.00 -26.77 -3.62
N ASP A 413 2.48 -27.95 -3.94
CA ASP A 413 1.10 -28.37 -3.60
C ASP A 413 0.84 -28.31 -2.10
N MET A 414 1.79 -28.78 -1.30
CA MET A 414 1.68 -28.71 0.17
C MET A 414 1.57 -27.26 0.66
N ALA A 415 2.31 -26.33 0.04
CA ALA A 415 2.25 -24.92 0.41
C ALA A 415 0.86 -24.32 0.09
N PHE A 416 0.24 -24.69 -1.04
CA PHE A 416 -1.12 -24.26 -1.39
C PHE A 416 -2.16 -24.84 -0.45
N TYR A 417 -2.05 -26.12 -0.07
CA TYR A 417 -2.98 -26.76 0.89
C TYR A 417 -2.89 -26.15 2.28
N VAL A 418 -1.68 -25.91 2.78
CA VAL A 418 -1.47 -25.21 4.06
C VAL A 418 -2.08 -23.80 4.02
N ALA A 419 -1.84 -23.06 2.93
CA ALA A 419 -2.40 -21.73 2.74
C ALA A 419 -3.94 -21.74 2.70
N ALA A 420 -4.54 -22.74 2.05
CA ALA A 420 -6.00 -22.93 2.03
C ALA A 420 -6.54 -23.16 3.45
N GLY A 421 -5.87 -24.00 4.25
CA GLY A 421 -6.23 -24.23 5.66
C GLY A 421 -6.11 -22.95 6.51
N LEU A 422 -5.06 -22.15 6.30
CA LEU A 422 -4.89 -20.86 6.98
C LEU A 422 -6.01 -19.86 6.62
N CYS A 423 -6.53 -19.89 5.39
CA CYS A 423 -7.67 -19.07 5.01
C CYS A 423 -8.93 -19.38 5.83
N VAL A 424 -9.18 -20.64 6.17
CA VAL A 424 -10.28 -21.02 7.08
C VAL A 424 -10.05 -20.39 8.45
N VAL A 425 -8.83 -20.45 8.97
CA VAL A 425 -8.48 -19.79 10.24
C VAL A 425 -8.73 -18.28 10.16
N ALA A 426 -8.32 -17.63 9.08
CA ALA A 426 -8.52 -16.20 8.89
C ALA A 426 -10.02 -15.82 8.84
N ALA A 427 -10.86 -16.65 8.20
CA ALA A 427 -12.30 -16.46 8.18
C ALA A 427 -12.90 -16.55 9.61
N LEU A 428 -12.48 -17.54 10.40
CA LEU A 428 -12.92 -17.67 11.78
C LEU A 428 -12.45 -16.52 12.67
N LEU A 429 -11.20 -16.07 12.51
CA LEU A 429 -10.67 -14.89 13.21
C LEU A 429 -11.49 -13.63 12.89
N SER A 430 -11.84 -13.44 11.62
CA SER A 430 -12.64 -12.29 11.16
C SER A 430 -14.05 -12.30 11.80
N LEU A 431 -14.70 -13.44 11.86
CA LEU A 431 -16.01 -13.62 12.53
C LEU A 431 -15.91 -13.45 14.05
N GLY A 432 -14.75 -13.74 14.66
CA GLY A 432 -14.47 -13.57 16.08
C GLY A 432 -14.35 -12.11 16.54
N ILE A 433 -14.28 -11.14 15.61
CA ILE A 433 -14.27 -9.72 15.92
C ILE A 433 -15.68 -9.30 16.41
N ARG A 434 -15.76 -8.74 17.61
CA ARG A 434 -17.06 -8.31 18.18
C ARG A 434 -17.58 -7.07 17.44
N LYS A 435 -18.90 -6.98 17.28
CA LYS A 435 -19.53 -5.70 16.89
C LYS A 435 -19.28 -4.69 18.00
N PRO A 436 -18.90 -3.44 17.71
CA PRO A 436 -18.92 -2.40 18.73
C PRO A 436 -20.35 -2.28 19.26
N ALA A 437 -20.49 -2.10 20.56
CA ALA A 437 -21.78 -1.75 21.14
C ALA A 437 -22.23 -0.44 20.46
N VAL A 438 -23.42 -0.43 19.88
CA VAL A 438 -24.03 0.79 19.35
C VAL A 438 -24.11 1.74 20.54
N ALA A 439 -23.34 2.83 20.51
CA ALA A 439 -23.53 3.90 21.48
C ALA A 439 -24.95 4.39 21.26
N ILE A 440 -25.86 4.05 22.20
CA ILE A 440 -27.20 4.60 22.23
C ILE A 440 -26.96 6.09 22.44
N THR A 441 -27.11 6.86 21.37
CA THR A 441 -27.14 8.32 21.43
C THR A 441 -28.31 8.63 22.37
N GLN A 442 -28.01 9.04 23.61
CA GLN A 442 -29.07 9.55 24.49
C GLN A 442 -29.73 10.68 23.73
N PRO A 443 -31.09 10.67 23.62
CA PRO A 443 -31.77 11.78 23.00
C PRO A 443 -31.38 13.04 23.77
N SER A 444 -30.86 14.03 23.04
CA SER A 444 -30.61 15.36 23.58
C SER A 444 -31.85 15.84 24.30
N VAL A 445 -31.76 15.98 25.62
CA VAL A 445 -32.83 16.58 26.43
C VAL A 445 -33.03 18.01 25.90
N PRO A 446 -34.20 18.38 25.41
CA PRO A 446 -34.42 19.74 24.95
C PRO A 446 -34.20 20.71 26.14
N SER A 447 -33.35 21.72 25.91
CA SER A 447 -32.97 22.76 26.87
C SER A 447 -34.12 23.75 27.24
N ASP A 448 -35.40 23.39 26.98
CA ASP A 448 -36.56 24.28 27.15
C ASP A 448 -37.19 24.28 28.54
N ARG A 449 -36.54 23.73 29.58
CA ARG A 449 -37.10 23.77 30.94
C ARG A 449 -36.40 24.66 31.96
N LEU A 450 -35.56 25.61 31.55
CA LEU A 450 -34.93 26.56 32.49
C LEU A 450 -35.35 28.02 32.29
N ALA A 451 -36.48 28.30 31.63
CA ALA A 451 -36.95 29.67 31.40
C ALA A 451 -38.26 30.05 32.10
N HIS A 452 -38.74 29.30 33.09
CA HIS A 452 -39.95 29.67 33.87
C HIS A 452 -39.77 29.37 35.35
N ASP A 453 -38.89 30.11 36.02
CA ASP A 453 -39.07 30.37 37.44
C ASP A 453 -38.28 31.62 37.88
N LYS A 454 -38.78 32.79 37.51
CA LYS A 454 -38.55 34.07 38.20
C LYS A 454 -39.74 34.97 37.92
N ARG A 455 -40.79 34.84 38.75
CA ARG A 455 -41.65 35.96 39.15
C ARG A 455 -41.95 35.85 40.64
#